data_c7c96db72848d945776cafbf06e10a93
#
_entry.id   c7c96db72848d945776cafbf06e10a93
#
_cell.length_a   1.000
_cell.length_b   1.000
_cell.length_c   1.000
_cell.angle_alpha   90.00
_cell.angle_beta   90.00
_cell.angle_gamma   90.00
#
_symmetry.space_group_name_H-M   'P 1'
#
loop_
_entity.id
_entity.type
_entity.pdbx_description
1 polymer ?
#
loop_
_entity_poly.entity_id
_entity_poly.type
_entity_poly.pdbx_seq_one_letter_code
_entity_poly.pdbx_strand_id
1 'polypeptide(L)'
;MISAITYTLIVICVLTVIPISINAQSVQDVKIIMTSEIFHYGEKLDYTIIVSDVTGEDAVIYITDHTGMHSPLYSTPISQEETRVIAPIAFDSIIWNEGKYTLELEYSGASDKADFTIIDDGSIGIPYWINDLAKLWLTTQTPDKEYAKAIQYLIEQEILEDPKSDGDLYIPHWFRYTTAWWASGQISDMTYTYAIQFLLDEKFMIVPLNQESANSVTEDFL
;
A
#
# COMPACT_ATOMS: atom_id res chain seq x y z
N MET A 1 -17.89 -37.47 -94.56
CA MET A 1 -18.90 -36.73 -93.89
C MET A 1 -19.10 -37.20 -92.46
N ILE A 2 -18.38 -36.68 -91.54
CA ILE A 2 -18.57 -36.94 -90.08
C ILE A 2 -18.42 -35.61 -89.36
N SER A 3 -19.52 -35.17 -88.73
CA SER A 3 -19.65 -33.98 -88.01
C SER A 3 -18.93 -34.00 -86.64
N ALA A 4 -18.04 -33.08 -86.40
CA ALA A 4 -17.37 -32.95 -85.13
C ALA A 4 -18.23 -32.14 -84.16
N ILE A 5 -18.65 -32.82 -83.07
CA ILE A 5 -19.37 -32.16 -81.96
C ILE A 5 -18.34 -31.63 -80.97
N THR A 6 -18.23 -30.33 -80.88
CA THR A 6 -17.33 -29.63 -79.95
C THR A 6 -18.05 -29.50 -78.60
N TYR A 7 -17.61 -30.26 -77.58
CA TYR A 7 -18.07 -30.07 -76.22
C TYR A 7 -17.31 -28.92 -75.58
N THR A 8 -18.04 -27.84 -75.31
CA THR A 8 -17.52 -26.73 -74.53
C THR A 8 -17.75 -27.05 -73.04
N LEU A 9 -16.72 -27.31 -72.34
CA LEU A 9 -16.74 -27.56 -70.90
C LEU A 9 -16.72 -26.20 -70.16
N ILE A 10 -17.88 -25.78 -69.63
CA ILE A 10 -18.00 -24.58 -68.79
C ILE A 10 -17.59 -24.98 -67.37
N VAL A 11 -16.38 -24.57 -66.95
CA VAL A 11 -15.94 -24.70 -65.55
C VAL A 11 -16.52 -23.53 -64.77
N ILE A 12 -17.58 -23.76 -64.01
CA ILE A 12 -18.10 -22.78 -63.05
C ILE A 12 -17.24 -22.80 -61.82
N CYS A 13 -16.35 -21.81 -61.69
CA CYS A 13 -15.58 -21.55 -60.43
C CYS A 13 -16.58 -20.91 -59.42
N VAL A 14 -17.11 -21.73 -58.52
CA VAL A 14 -17.84 -21.22 -57.36
C VAL A 14 -16.85 -20.70 -56.36
N LEU A 15 -16.64 -19.38 -56.33
CA LEU A 15 -15.92 -18.67 -55.29
C LEU A 15 -16.76 -18.72 -54.02
N THR A 16 -16.49 -19.65 -53.13
CA THR A 16 -17.01 -19.66 -51.77
C THR A 16 -16.32 -18.51 -51.01
N VAL A 17 -16.98 -17.39 -50.87
CA VAL A 17 -16.60 -16.31 -49.93
C VAL A 17 -16.85 -16.86 -48.54
N ILE A 18 -15.81 -17.33 -47.86
CA ILE A 18 -15.86 -17.63 -46.44
C ILE A 18 -15.86 -16.28 -45.73
N PRO A 19 -16.90 -15.91 -44.98
CA PRO A 19 -16.83 -14.71 -44.14
C PRO A 19 -15.75 -14.96 -43.07
N ILE A 20 -14.62 -14.31 -43.20
CA ILE A 20 -13.65 -14.20 -42.11
C ILE A 20 -14.33 -13.30 -41.10
N SER A 21 -14.93 -13.87 -40.07
CA SER A 21 -15.32 -13.10 -38.87
C SER A 21 -14.02 -12.60 -38.22
N ILE A 22 -13.63 -11.40 -38.55
CA ILE A 22 -12.65 -10.68 -37.77
C ILE A 22 -13.35 -10.39 -36.44
N ASN A 23 -13.13 -11.22 -35.44
CA ASN A 23 -13.36 -10.83 -34.06
C ASN A 23 -12.42 -9.65 -33.84
N ALA A 24 -12.93 -8.44 -33.95
CA ALA A 24 -12.29 -7.29 -33.40
C ALA A 24 -12.26 -7.54 -31.87
N GLN A 25 -11.16 -8.09 -31.38
CA GLN A 25 -10.88 -8.16 -29.98
C GLN A 25 -10.85 -6.70 -29.54
N SER A 26 -11.82 -6.25 -28.75
CA SER A 26 -11.80 -4.91 -28.18
C SER A 26 -10.44 -4.76 -27.49
N VAL A 27 -9.68 -3.78 -27.92
CA VAL A 27 -8.42 -3.48 -27.24
C VAL A 27 -8.82 -2.98 -25.86
N GLN A 28 -8.46 -3.75 -24.85
CA GLN A 28 -8.67 -3.34 -23.46
C GLN A 28 -8.00 -1.99 -23.26
N ASP A 29 -8.74 -0.99 -22.76
CA ASP A 29 -8.19 0.28 -22.33
C ASP A 29 -8.26 0.37 -20.82
N VAL A 30 -7.18 0.79 -20.19
CA VAL A 30 -7.08 0.92 -18.73
C VAL A 30 -6.46 2.25 -18.39
N LYS A 31 -6.90 2.81 -17.26
CA LYS A 31 -6.38 4.07 -16.75
C LYS A 31 -6.27 4.04 -15.24
N ILE A 32 -5.18 4.60 -14.71
CA ILE A 32 -4.98 4.85 -13.29
C ILE A 32 -5.00 6.35 -13.04
N ILE A 33 -5.84 6.79 -12.12
CA ILE A 33 -6.01 8.21 -11.78
C ILE A 33 -5.72 8.38 -10.29
N MET A 34 -4.65 9.12 -9.98
CA MET A 34 -4.28 9.45 -8.61
C MET A 34 -5.27 10.45 -8.02
N THR A 35 -5.66 10.28 -6.76
CA THR A 35 -6.46 11.28 -6.02
C THR A 35 -5.61 12.50 -5.69
N SER A 36 -4.29 12.33 -5.47
CA SER A 36 -3.31 13.38 -5.27
C SER A 36 -2.01 13.02 -5.98
N GLU A 37 -1.29 14.01 -6.48
CA GLU A 37 0.08 13.86 -6.99
C GLU A 37 1.13 14.03 -5.87
N ILE A 38 0.72 14.52 -4.69
CA ILE A 38 1.58 14.73 -3.53
C ILE A 38 0.92 14.05 -2.33
N PHE A 39 1.71 13.27 -1.61
CA PHE A 39 1.32 12.62 -0.36
C PHE A 39 2.33 12.97 0.74
N HIS A 40 1.86 12.91 1.99
CA HIS A 40 2.65 13.13 3.18
C HIS A 40 2.65 11.88 4.07
N TYR A 41 3.56 11.79 5.02
CA TYR A 41 3.55 10.72 6.00
C TYR A 41 2.25 10.73 6.82
N GLY A 42 1.71 9.55 7.08
CA GLY A 42 0.39 9.38 7.70
C GLY A 42 -0.78 9.33 6.71
N GLU A 43 -0.59 9.75 5.46
CA GLU A 43 -1.59 9.63 4.39
C GLU A 43 -1.55 8.25 3.74
N LYS A 44 -2.64 7.89 3.07
CA LYS A 44 -2.75 6.62 2.35
C LYS A 44 -2.74 6.86 0.86
N LEU A 45 -2.07 5.96 0.15
CA LEU A 45 -2.17 5.90 -1.30
C LEU A 45 -3.64 5.69 -1.70
N ASP A 46 -4.16 6.58 -2.54
CA ASP A 46 -5.55 6.61 -2.98
C ASP A 46 -5.60 6.92 -4.48
N TYR A 47 -6.23 6.04 -5.24
CA TYR A 47 -6.35 6.17 -6.70
C TYR A 47 -7.58 5.42 -7.21
N THR A 48 -7.95 5.69 -8.45
CA THR A 48 -9.05 5.04 -9.15
C THR A 48 -8.53 4.31 -10.38
N ILE A 49 -8.94 3.06 -10.54
CA ILE A 49 -8.74 2.25 -11.74
C ILE A 49 -9.99 2.39 -12.60
N ILE A 50 -9.79 2.70 -13.89
CA ILE A 50 -10.84 2.71 -14.90
C ILE A 50 -10.47 1.68 -15.97
N VAL A 51 -11.43 0.82 -16.33
CA VAL A 51 -11.26 -0.21 -17.35
C VAL A 51 -12.39 -0.10 -18.37
N SER A 52 -12.12 -0.37 -19.64
CA SER A 52 -13.14 -0.36 -20.70
C SER A 52 -14.09 -1.55 -20.63
N ASP A 53 -13.56 -2.71 -20.20
CA ASP A 53 -14.33 -3.95 -20.06
C ASP A 53 -13.94 -4.69 -18.78
N VAL A 54 -14.93 -5.18 -18.04
CA VAL A 54 -14.73 -6.01 -16.85
C VAL A 54 -14.56 -7.46 -17.26
N THR A 55 -13.32 -7.97 -17.21
CA THR A 55 -13.01 -9.36 -17.63
C THR A 55 -13.11 -10.36 -16.49
N GLY A 56 -13.17 -9.88 -15.23
CA GLY A 56 -13.16 -10.71 -14.02
C GLY A 56 -11.76 -11.16 -13.59
N GLU A 57 -10.72 -10.65 -14.23
CA GLU A 57 -9.34 -10.81 -13.79
C GLU A 57 -9.00 -9.80 -12.69
N ASP A 58 -7.92 -10.04 -11.95
CA ASP A 58 -7.38 -9.07 -11.01
C ASP A 58 -6.49 -8.07 -11.75
N ALA A 59 -6.58 -6.80 -11.40
CA ALA A 59 -5.62 -5.79 -11.78
C ALA A 59 -4.37 -5.93 -10.90
N VAL A 60 -3.20 -5.95 -11.52
CA VAL A 60 -1.90 -5.99 -10.81
C VAL A 60 -1.31 -4.60 -10.78
N ILE A 61 -0.91 -4.17 -9.59
CA ILE A 61 -0.27 -2.89 -9.37
C ILE A 61 1.19 -3.11 -9.05
N TYR A 62 2.05 -2.46 -9.80
CA TYR A 62 3.49 -2.37 -9.55
C TYR A 62 3.84 -0.97 -9.08
N ILE A 63 4.94 -0.87 -8.36
CA ILE A 63 5.50 0.40 -7.95
C ILE A 63 6.97 0.48 -8.38
N THR A 64 7.34 1.63 -8.88
CA THR A 64 8.74 2.01 -9.07
C THR A 64 9.06 3.10 -8.06
N ASP A 65 10.04 2.84 -7.19
CA ASP A 65 10.43 3.75 -6.13
C ASP A 65 11.37 4.88 -6.62
N HIS A 66 11.73 5.77 -5.69
CA HIS A 66 12.63 6.90 -5.94
C HIS A 66 14.04 6.48 -6.39
N THR A 67 14.44 5.22 -6.19
CA THR A 67 15.74 4.66 -6.64
C THR A 67 15.64 4.01 -8.02
N GLY A 68 14.42 3.82 -8.55
CA GLY A 68 14.13 3.12 -9.78
C GLY A 68 13.92 1.61 -9.60
N MET A 69 13.80 1.13 -8.35
CA MET A 69 13.46 -0.27 -8.09
C MET A 69 11.99 -0.51 -8.43
N HIS A 70 11.73 -1.46 -9.32
CA HIS A 70 10.41 -1.86 -9.75
C HIS A 70 10.00 -3.16 -9.05
N SER A 71 8.83 -3.18 -8.40
CA SER A 71 8.34 -4.34 -7.66
C SER A 71 6.80 -4.42 -7.67
N PRO A 72 6.21 -5.62 -7.57
CA PRO A 72 4.78 -5.75 -7.39
C PRO A 72 4.37 -5.18 -6.02
N LEU A 73 3.26 -4.42 -6.00
CA LEU A 73 2.72 -3.83 -4.78
C LEU A 73 1.57 -4.68 -4.24
N TYR A 74 0.52 -4.88 -5.02
CA TYR A 74 -0.61 -5.78 -4.72
C TYR A 74 -1.48 -6.02 -5.96
N SER A 75 -2.48 -6.92 -5.84
CA SER A 75 -3.51 -7.08 -6.85
C SER A 75 -4.90 -6.73 -6.28
N THR A 76 -5.78 -6.27 -7.16
CA THR A 76 -7.12 -5.81 -6.82
C THR A 76 -8.13 -6.46 -7.77
N PRO A 77 -9.17 -7.15 -7.27
CA PRO A 77 -10.22 -7.69 -8.11
C PRO A 77 -11.04 -6.56 -8.77
N ILE A 78 -11.22 -6.66 -10.07
CA ILE A 78 -12.02 -5.70 -10.85
C ILE A 78 -13.40 -6.29 -11.08
N SER A 79 -14.41 -5.67 -10.45
CA SER A 79 -15.82 -6.07 -10.56
C SER A 79 -16.71 -5.02 -11.22
N GLN A 80 -16.18 -3.84 -11.52
CA GLN A 80 -16.86 -2.71 -12.15
C GLN A 80 -15.88 -1.88 -12.97
N GLU A 81 -16.39 -1.08 -13.91
CA GLU A 81 -15.56 -0.27 -14.81
C GLU A 81 -14.72 0.80 -14.08
N GLU A 82 -15.21 1.28 -12.93
CA GLU A 82 -14.51 2.24 -12.09
C GLU A 82 -14.34 1.65 -10.67
N THR A 83 -13.10 1.46 -10.25
CA THR A 83 -12.75 0.87 -8.94
C THR A 83 -11.80 1.80 -8.19
N ARG A 84 -12.31 2.43 -7.11
CA ARG A 84 -11.45 3.21 -6.21
C ARG A 84 -10.70 2.29 -5.27
N VAL A 85 -9.42 2.53 -5.13
CA VAL A 85 -8.52 1.77 -4.26
C VAL A 85 -7.87 2.71 -3.25
N ILE A 86 -8.03 2.41 -1.97
CA ILE A 86 -7.33 3.07 -0.88
C ILE A 86 -6.41 2.03 -0.25
N ALA A 87 -5.11 2.28 -0.26
CA ALA A 87 -4.15 1.36 0.35
C ALA A 87 -4.46 1.14 1.84
N PRO A 88 -4.32 -0.08 2.36
CA PRO A 88 -4.58 -0.35 3.76
C PRO A 88 -3.57 0.35 4.68
N ILE A 89 -2.35 0.58 4.20
CA ILE A 89 -1.20 1.10 4.95
C ILE A 89 -0.97 2.55 4.57
N ALA A 90 -0.74 3.41 5.57
CA ALA A 90 -0.29 4.78 5.35
C ALA A 90 1.21 4.83 5.04
N PHE A 91 1.65 5.90 4.42
CA PHE A 91 3.08 6.17 4.25
C PHE A 91 3.71 6.47 5.61
N ASP A 92 4.77 5.75 5.94
CA ASP A 92 5.62 5.99 7.11
C ASP A 92 7.07 6.20 6.67
N SER A 93 7.82 7.00 7.43
CA SER A 93 9.19 7.38 7.07
C SER A 93 10.23 6.26 7.21
N ILE A 94 9.84 5.10 7.76
CA ILE A 94 10.75 3.96 7.96
C ILE A 94 10.81 3.11 6.69
N ILE A 95 9.66 2.93 6.03
CA ILE A 95 9.54 2.10 4.83
C ILE A 95 9.59 2.97 3.56
N TRP A 96 8.98 4.16 3.62
CA TRP A 96 8.82 5.04 2.47
C TRP A 96 9.77 6.24 2.59
N ASN A 97 10.68 6.37 1.64
CA ASN A 97 11.51 7.57 1.55
C ASN A 97 10.76 8.70 0.83
N GLU A 98 11.14 9.94 1.10
CA GLU A 98 10.68 11.05 0.27
C GLU A 98 11.18 10.90 -1.17
N GLY A 99 10.42 11.41 -2.14
CA GLY A 99 10.78 11.36 -3.53
C GLY A 99 9.66 10.94 -4.46
N LYS A 100 10.00 10.78 -5.73
CA LYS A 100 9.06 10.45 -6.79
C LYS A 100 8.88 8.94 -6.91
N TYR A 101 7.63 8.52 -7.06
CA TYR A 101 7.20 7.15 -7.28
C TYR A 101 6.33 7.07 -8.53
N THR A 102 6.31 5.91 -9.17
CA THR A 102 5.43 5.61 -10.29
C THR A 102 4.64 4.35 -9.99
N LEU A 103 3.32 4.43 -10.08
CA LEU A 103 2.44 3.25 -10.13
C LEU A 103 2.28 2.80 -11.56
N GLU A 104 2.32 1.50 -11.80
CA GLU A 104 1.99 0.87 -13.07
C GLU A 104 0.84 -0.12 -12.85
N LEU A 105 -0.24 0.08 -13.58
CA LEU A 105 -1.42 -0.79 -13.61
C LEU A 105 -1.28 -1.73 -14.78
N GLU A 106 -1.46 -3.03 -14.54
CA GLU A 106 -1.63 -4.05 -15.59
C GLU A 106 -2.98 -4.75 -15.40
N TYR A 107 -3.77 -4.83 -16.47
CA TYR A 107 -5.07 -5.52 -16.47
C TYR A 107 -5.40 -6.06 -17.86
N SER A 108 -5.65 -7.37 -17.98
CA SER A 108 -6.05 -8.02 -19.24
C SER A 108 -5.17 -7.65 -20.45
N GLY A 109 -3.86 -7.52 -20.23
CA GLY A 109 -2.88 -7.24 -21.28
C GLY A 109 -2.74 -5.75 -21.67
N ALA A 110 -3.48 -4.85 -21.02
CA ALA A 110 -3.30 -3.40 -21.11
C ALA A 110 -2.57 -2.87 -19.88
N SER A 111 -1.93 -1.71 -20.01
CA SER A 111 -1.23 -1.06 -18.89
C SER A 111 -1.34 0.46 -18.95
N ASP A 112 -1.26 1.11 -17.80
CA ASP A 112 -1.17 2.55 -17.64
C ASP A 112 -0.29 2.90 -16.44
N LYS A 113 0.20 4.15 -16.38
CA LYS A 113 1.10 4.62 -15.32
C LYS A 113 0.65 5.97 -14.79
N ALA A 114 0.85 6.15 -13.49
CA ALA A 114 0.65 7.41 -12.81
C ALA A 114 1.79 7.69 -11.83
N ASP A 115 2.22 8.92 -11.76
CA ASP A 115 3.28 9.39 -10.87
C ASP A 115 2.69 10.03 -9.62
N PHE A 116 3.40 9.90 -8.50
CA PHE A 116 3.16 10.67 -7.28
C PHE A 116 4.48 10.95 -6.56
N THR A 117 4.44 11.86 -5.61
CA THR A 117 5.61 12.25 -4.81
C THR A 117 5.27 12.18 -3.34
N ILE A 118 6.14 11.60 -2.54
CA ILE A 118 6.08 11.68 -1.08
C ILE A 118 6.97 12.83 -0.64
N ILE A 119 6.42 13.72 0.19
CA ILE A 119 7.12 14.88 0.75
C ILE A 119 7.13 14.75 2.27
N ASP A 120 8.30 14.91 2.87
CA ASP A 120 8.46 15.11 4.30
C ASP A 120 8.23 16.60 4.63
N ASP A 121 7.10 16.90 5.22
CA ASP A 121 6.74 18.24 5.73
C ASP A 121 6.72 18.29 7.27
N GLY A 122 7.32 17.25 7.91
CA GLY A 122 7.29 17.05 9.36
C GLY A 122 6.03 16.31 9.83
N SER A 123 5.18 15.83 8.94
CA SER A 123 4.10 14.91 9.31
C SER A 123 4.65 13.54 9.69
N ILE A 124 3.92 12.82 10.54
CA ILE A 124 4.35 11.54 11.11
C ILE A 124 3.41 10.44 10.64
N GLY A 125 3.98 9.34 10.14
CA GLY A 125 3.30 8.10 9.89
C GLY A 125 3.77 7.01 10.85
N ILE A 126 2.86 6.40 11.59
CA ILE A 126 3.14 5.26 12.47
C ILE A 126 3.04 3.96 11.66
N PRO A 127 4.05 3.06 11.74
CA PRO A 127 3.99 1.77 11.04
C PRO A 127 2.70 0.99 11.34
N TYR A 128 2.09 0.45 10.30
CA TYR A 128 0.76 -0.19 10.38
C TYR A 128 0.68 -1.33 11.42
N TRP A 129 1.75 -2.11 11.57
CA TRP A 129 1.76 -3.20 12.54
C TRP A 129 1.55 -2.72 13.99
N ILE A 130 1.91 -1.48 14.31
CA ILE A 130 1.65 -0.88 15.63
C ILE A 130 0.16 -0.64 15.83
N ASN A 131 -0.56 -0.25 14.78
CA ASN A 131 -2.01 -0.11 14.83
C ASN A 131 -2.70 -1.45 15.09
N ASP A 132 -2.24 -2.53 14.46
CA ASP A 132 -2.78 -3.86 14.70
C ASP A 132 -2.46 -4.37 16.11
N LEU A 133 -1.24 -4.14 16.59
CA LEU A 133 -0.87 -4.46 17.97
C LEU A 133 -1.72 -3.66 18.99
N ALA A 134 -1.99 -2.38 18.69
CA ALA A 134 -2.87 -1.54 19.49
C ALA A 134 -4.29 -2.11 19.59
N LYS A 135 -4.86 -2.57 18.49
CA LYS A 135 -6.19 -3.23 18.48
C LYS A 135 -6.21 -4.47 19.37
N LEU A 136 -5.15 -5.32 19.32
CA LEU A 136 -5.00 -6.47 20.21
C LEU A 136 -4.87 -6.06 21.68
N TRP A 137 -4.11 -4.99 21.95
CA TRP A 137 -3.96 -4.45 23.30
C TRP A 137 -5.28 -3.87 23.84
N LEU A 138 -6.06 -3.17 23.03
CA LEU A 138 -7.37 -2.63 23.40
C LEU A 138 -8.36 -3.74 23.79
N THR A 139 -8.30 -4.90 23.15
CA THR A 139 -9.14 -6.07 23.45
C THR A 139 -8.57 -6.98 24.56
N THR A 140 -7.52 -6.53 25.26
CA THR A 140 -6.84 -7.28 26.33
C THR A 140 -6.18 -8.60 25.90
N GLN A 141 -6.03 -8.82 24.59
CA GLN A 141 -5.33 -10.00 24.06
C GLN A 141 -3.80 -9.86 24.16
N THR A 142 -3.32 -8.65 24.38
CA THR A 142 -1.89 -8.32 24.50
C THR A 142 -1.68 -7.55 25.83
N PRO A 143 -0.69 -7.94 26.65
CA PRO A 143 -0.37 -7.23 27.87
C PRO A 143 0.32 -5.89 27.62
N ASP A 144 0.31 -4.99 28.61
CA ASP A 144 0.95 -3.67 28.54
C ASP A 144 2.43 -3.76 28.15
N LYS A 145 3.15 -4.80 28.60
CA LYS A 145 4.56 -5.03 28.28
C LYS A 145 4.81 -5.22 26.77
N GLU A 146 3.93 -5.93 26.09
CA GLU A 146 4.08 -6.12 24.64
C GLU A 146 3.71 -4.85 23.88
N TYR A 147 2.69 -4.13 24.33
CA TYR A 147 2.35 -2.84 23.72
C TYR A 147 3.43 -1.79 23.94
N ALA A 148 4.11 -1.80 25.10
CA ALA A 148 5.23 -0.93 25.39
C ALA A 148 6.40 -1.09 24.40
N LYS A 149 6.60 -2.31 23.84
CA LYS A 149 7.63 -2.53 22.80
C LYS A 149 7.36 -1.72 21.53
N ALA A 150 6.09 -1.48 21.18
CA ALA A 150 5.75 -0.61 20.07
C ALA A 150 6.15 0.85 20.36
N ILE A 151 5.95 1.33 21.59
CA ILE A 151 6.38 2.67 21.99
C ILE A 151 7.92 2.75 22.02
N GLN A 152 8.60 1.72 22.55
CA GLN A 152 10.07 1.62 22.49
C GLN A 152 10.58 1.70 21.05
N TYR A 153 9.96 0.96 20.14
CA TYR A 153 10.29 0.99 18.72
C TYR A 153 10.13 2.40 18.12
N LEU A 154 9.06 3.13 18.46
CA LEU A 154 8.87 4.51 17.99
C LEU A 154 9.97 5.45 18.52
N ILE A 155 10.48 5.22 19.74
CA ILE A 155 11.62 5.95 20.30
C ILE A 155 12.92 5.56 19.58
N GLU A 156 13.16 4.28 19.34
CA GLU A 156 14.34 3.77 18.61
C GLU A 156 14.39 4.27 17.15
N GLN A 157 13.26 4.54 16.55
CA GLN A 157 13.13 5.10 15.20
C GLN A 157 13.07 6.64 15.19
N GLU A 158 13.32 7.29 16.32
CA GLU A 158 13.32 8.75 16.46
C GLU A 158 11.98 9.43 16.12
N ILE A 159 10.87 8.65 16.07
CA ILE A 159 9.50 9.17 15.92
C ILE A 159 9.03 9.79 17.24
N LEU A 160 9.48 9.25 18.36
CA LEU A 160 9.32 9.80 19.70
C LEU A 160 10.70 10.11 20.29
N GLU A 161 10.79 11.18 21.06
CA GLU A 161 12.01 11.51 21.80
C GLU A 161 12.16 10.56 23.01
N ASP A 162 13.40 10.18 23.32
CA ASP A 162 13.72 9.39 24.51
C ASP A 162 13.51 10.24 25.77
N PRO A 163 12.52 9.91 26.63
CA PRO A 163 12.22 10.67 27.83
C PRO A 163 13.29 10.52 28.92
N LYS A 164 14.30 9.63 28.71
CA LYS A 164 15.35 9.28 29.70
C LYS A 164 14.76 8.98 31.09
N SER A 165 13.62 8.27 31.08
CA SER A 165 12.89 7.96 32.29
C SER A 165 13.40 6.65 32.91
N ASP A 166 13.74 6.71 34.19
CA ASP A 166 14.02 5.55 35.02
C ASP A 166 12.73 5.16 35.77
N GLY A 167 12.39 3.88 35.75
CA GLY A 167 11.23 3.39 36.51
C GLY A 167 10.63 2.12 35.91
N ASP A 168 9.68 1.55 36.65
CA ASP A 168 8.92 0.39 36.17
C ASP A 168 7.94 0.81 35.08
N LEU A 169 7.69 -0.10 34.13
CA LEU A 169 6.70 0.11 33.07
C LEU A 169 5.34 0.52 33.65
N TYR A 170 4.86 1.66 33.21
CA TYR A 170 3.54 2.15 33.56
C TYR A 170 2.85 2.81 32.36
N ILE A 171 1.72 2.27 31.95
CA ILE A 171 0.82 2.84 30.96
C ILE A 171 -0.51 3.15 31.62
N PRO A 172 -0.96 4.43 31.67
CA PRO A 172 -2.22 4.78 32.31
C PRO A 172 -3.39 4.03 31.66
N HIS A 173 -4.26 3.41 32.43
CA HIS A 173 -5.39 2.65 31.89
C HIS A 173 -6.31 3.48 30.98
N TRP A 174 -6.49 4.77 31.28
CA TRP A 174 -7.32 5.67 30.48
C TRP A 174 -6.71 5.98 29.10
N PHE A 175 -5.40 5.78 28.91
CA PHE A 175 -4.75 5.98 27.61
C PHE A 175 -5.30 5.01 26.53
N ARG A 176 -5.94 3.93 26.92
CA ARG A 176 -6.68 3.04 26.01
C ARG A 176 -7.76 3.79 25.21
N TYR A 177 -8.37 4.82 25.75
CA TYR A 177 -9.35 5.61 24.99
C TYR A 177 -8.70 6.40 23.87
N THR A 178 -7.57 7.05 24.14
CA THR A 178 -6.80 7.78 23.12
C THR A 178 -6.30 6.81 22.03
N THR A 179 -5.80 5.66 22.44
CA THR A 179 -5.37 4.60 21.49
C THR A 179 -6.54 4.07 20.66
N ALA A 180 -7.75 3.94 21.24
CA ALA A 180 -8.93 3.52 20.50
C ALA A 180 -9.35 4.54 19.43
N TRP A 181 -9.28 5.84 19.74
CA TRP A 181 -9.54 6.89 18.76
C TRP A 181 -8.54 6.86 17.61
N TRP A 182 -7.27 6.66 17.92
CA TRP A 182 -6.25 6.52 16.89
C TRP A 182 -6.44 5.24 16.06
N ALA A 183 -6.59 4.09 16.70
CA ALA A 183 -6.73 2.80 16.01
C ALA A 183 -7.98 2.73 15.11
N SER A 184 -9.00 3.57 15.39
CA SER A 184 -10.21 3.72 14.57
C SER A 184 -10.14 4.88 13.57
N GLY A 185 -9.01 5.59 13.47
CA GLY A 185 -8.80 6.68 12.53
C GLY A 185 -9.51 8.00 12.89
N GLN A 186 -9.94 8.17 14.16
CA GLN A 186 -10.58 9.41 14.63
C GLN A 186 -9.56 10.52 14.91
N ILE A 187 -8.32 10.16 15.24
CA ILE A 187 -7.19 11.07 15.36
C ILE A 187 -6.05 10.58 14.46
N SER A 188 -5.23 11.53 13.97
CA SER A 188 -4.09 11.24 13.11
C SER A 188 -2.91 10.64 13.87
N ASP A 189 -1.96 10.05 13.15
CA ASP A 189 -0.70 9.53 13.69
C ASP A 189 0.06 10.63 14.43
N MET A 190 0.17 11.83 13.85
CA MET A 190 0.79 12.99 14.47
C MET A 190 0.12 13.36 15.82
N THR A 191 -1.20 13.41 15.87
CA THR A 191 -1.92 13.70 17.12
C THR A 191 -1.66 12.63 18.18
N TYR A 192 -1.58 11.36 17.73
CA TYR A 192 -1.34 10.27 18.65
C TYR A 192 0.09 10.24 19.17
N THR A 193 1.10 10.51 18.34
CA THR A 193 2.50 10.62 18.77
C THR A 193 2.71 11.77 19.73
N TYR A 194 2.09 12.94 19.49
CA TYR A 194 2.13 14.06 20.45
C TYR A 194 1.51 13.69 21.80
N ALA A 195 0.42 12.94 21.81
CA ALA A 195 -0.18 12.47 23.05
C ALA A 195 0.74 11.54 23.82
N ILE A 196 1.40 10.58 23.14
CA ILE A 196 2.39 9.70 23.77
C ILE A 196 3.57 10.50 24.30
N GLN A 197 4.15 11.38 23.46
CA GLN A 197 5.30 12.20 23.84
C GLN A 197 5.00 13.03 25.10
N PHE A 198 3.87 13.72 25.12
CA PHE A 198 3.45 14.49 26.30
C PHE A 198 3.38 13.62 27.56
N LEU A 199 2.83 12.41 27.47
CA LEU A 199 2.73 11.50 28.62
C LEU A 199 4.09 10.98 29.10
N LEU A 200 5.02 10.78 28.17
CA LEU A 200 6.39 10.38 28.48
C LEU A 200 7.16 11.52 29.16
N ASP A 201 7.08 12.75 28.62
CA ASP A 201 7.77 13.93 29.13
C ASP A 201 7.30 14.32 30.52
N GLU A 202 5.98 14.28 30.74
CA GLU A 202 5.37 14.57 32.04
C GLU A 202 5.40 13.40 33.02
N LYS A 203 5.99 12.27 32.63
CA LYS A 203 6.09 11.03 33.43
C LYS A 203 4.73 10.46 33.86
N PHE A 204 3.68 10.76 33.10
CA PHE A 204 2.38 10.11 33.25
C PHE A 204 2.38 8.69 32.63
N MET A 205 3.34 8.42 31.76
CA MET A 205 3.64 7.12 31.20
C MET A 205 5.14 6.85 31.38
N ILE A 206 5.51 5.62 31.73
CA ILE A 206 6.89 5.19 31.86
C ILE A 206 7.08 3.98 30.96
N VAL A 207 7.95 4.11 29.97
CA VAL A 207 8.33 3.03 29.06
C VAL A 207 9.86 2.94 29.10
N PRO A 208 10.41 2.03 29.94
CA PRO A 208 11.85 1.89 30.04
C PRO A 208 12.42 1.32 28.73
N LEU A 209 13.47 1.91 28.22
CA LEU A 209 14.24 1.33 27.11
C LEU A 209 15.07 0.19 27.66
N ASN A 210 14.92 -1.01 27.08
CA ASN A 210 15.71 -2.17 27.47
C ASN A 210 17.19 -1.91 27.16
N GLN A 211 18.03 -1.80 28.19
CA GLN A 211 19.49 -1.68 28.04
C GLN A 211 20.17 -2.97 27.54
N GLU A 212 19.43 -4.06 27.34
CA GLU A 212 19.98 -5.34 26.88
C GLU A 212 20.46 -5.34 25.43
N SER A 213 19.99 -4.43 24.60
CA SER A 213 20.40 -4.35 23.18
C SER A 213 21.79 -3.68 22.99
N ALA A 214 22.25 -2.89 23.94
CA ALA A 214 23.54 -2.20 23.84
C ALA A 214 24.74 -3.07 24.29
N ASN A 215 24.52 -4.12 25.08
CA ASN A 215 25.58 -4.97 25.60
C ASN A 215 25.88 -6.23 24.75
N SER A 216 25.04 -6.58 23.78
CA SER A 216 25.27 -7.79 22.96
C SER A 216 26.27 -7.58 21.82
N VAL A 217 26.70 -6.34 21.54
CA VAL A 217 27.65 -6.03 20.45
C VAL A 217 29.10 -5.97 20.92
N THR A 218 29.34 -5.97 22.23
CA THR A 218 30.73 -5.83 22.79
C THR A 218 31.36 -7.11 23.31
N GLU A 219 30.65 -8.25 23.37
CA GLU A 219 31.23 -9.52 23.86
C GLU A 219 31.74 -10.48 22.79
N ASP A 220 31.49 -10.24 21.51
CA ASP A 220 31.97 -11.14 20.42
C ASP A 220 33.30 -10.69 19.75
N PHE A 221 34.04 -9.75 20.33
CA PHE A 221 35.33 -9.30 19.83
C PHE A 221 36.44 -9.23 20.93
N LEU A 222 36.57 -10.27 21.78
CA LEU A 222 37.79 -10.48 22.59
C LEU A 222 38.22 -11.92 22.53
#